data_f30bac402ab4cd0ba128fca5d0c5bf54
#
_entry.id   f30bac402ab4cd0ba128fca5d0c5bf54
#
_cell.length_a   1.000
_cell.length_b   1.000
_cell.length_c   1.000
_cell.angle_alpha   90.00
_cell.angle_beta   90.00
_cell.angle_gamma   90.00
#
_symmetry.space_group_name_H-M   'P 1'
#
loop_
_entity.id
_entity.type
_entity.pdbx_description
1 polymer ?
#
loop_
_entity_poly.entity_id
_entity_poly.type
_entity_poly.pdbx_seq_one_letter_code
_entity_poly.pdbx_strand_id
1 'polypeptide(L)'
;IEFTWSVWIYIDDLDYGAGTYKHIFHKGNDDINFTQAPTGLNHPNNGPGLYITPNKNNLLVIMNTFENIEEKIIVEDVPLNKWINVMIRVENTTVDVYINGTITKRHELSGVPFQNYGNVYMSMNGGFSGYTSNLWYWDYGLGTSHIQSIVDQGPNMTMVGSNMTESKPRYFSLRWFFANTGSQQDAYGGI
;
A
#
# COMPACT_ATOMS: atom_id res chain seq x y z
N ILE A 1 7.94 19.22 -7.17
CA ILE A 1 7.33 18.48 -6.05
C ILE A 1 7.85 17.05 -6.15
N GLU A 2 8.42 16.55 -5.06
CA GLU A 2 8.92 15.17 -4.99
C GLU A 2 8.53 14.58 -3.64
N PHE A 3 8.11 13.33 -3.63
CA PHE A 3 7.87 12.58 -2.41
C PHE A 3 7.71 11.09 -2.70
N THR A 4 7.83 10.28 -1.65
CA THR A 4 7.60 8.84 -1.74
C THR A 4 6.79 8.37 -0.54
N TRP A 5 5.79 7.55 -0.80
CA TRP A 5 5.06 6.76 0.20
C TRP A 5 5.38 5.29 0.02
N SER A 6 5.50 4.56 1.12
CA SER A 6 5.70 3.12 1.12
C SER A 6 4.80 2.49 2.17
N VAL A 7 4.15 1.39 1.82
CA VAL A 7 3.35 0.58 2.74
C VAL A 7 3.50 -0.89 2.40
N TRP A 8 3.56 -1.73 3.42
CA TRP A 8 3.43 -3.17 3.28
C TRP A 8 1.97 -3.56 3.48
N ILE A 9 1.43 -4.36 2.57
CA ILE A 9 0.07 -4.87 2.64
C ILE A 9 0.05 -6.38 2.44
N TYR A 10 -0.88 -7.03 3.11
CA TYR A 10 -1.21 -8.43 2.92
C TYR A 10 -2.71 -8.53 2.73
N ILE A 11 -3.17 -8.97 1.58
CA ILE A 11 -4.59 -9.07 1.23
C ILE A 11 -5.01 -10.53 1.40
N ASP A 12 -5.91 -10.80 2.36
CA ASP A 12 -6.42 -12.15 2.64
C ASP A 12 -7.53 -12.54 1.66
N ASP A 13 -8.50 -11.64 1.53
CA ASP A 13 -9.78 -11.93 0.87
C ASP A 13 -10.31 -10.70 0.12
N LEU A 14 -10.81 -10.92 -1.08
CA LEU A 14 -11.42 -9.87 -1.91
C LEU A 14 -12.93 -9.77 -1.73
N ASP A 15 -13.59 -10.80 -1.23
CA ASP A 15 -15.05 -10.82 -1.05
C ASP A 15 -15.50 -9.91 0.09
N TYR A 16 -14.60 -9.63 1.05
CA TYR A 16 -14.84 -8.61 2.05
C TYR A 16 -15.05 -7.24 1.38
N GLY A 17 -16.20 -6.61 1.63
CA GLY A 17 -16.56 -5.33 1.01
C GLY A 17 -16.70 -5.42 -0.51
N ALA A 18 -17.17 -6.56 -1.05
CA ALA A 18 -17.38 -6.73 -2.48
C ALA A 18 -18.25 -5.61 -3.06
N GLY A 19 -17.92 -5.17 -4.26
CA GLY A 19 -18.64 -4.08 -4.94
C GLY A 19 -18.25 -2.66 -4.48
N THR A 20 -17.39 -2.52 -3.47
CA THR A 20 -16.90 -1.22 -2.98
C THR A 20 -15.38 -1.11 -3.09
N TYR A 21 -14.86 0.11 -3.17
CA TYR A 21 -13.43 0.35 -3.01
C TYR A 21 -13.02 0.09 -1.56
N LYS A 22 -11.95 -0.65 -1.37
CA LYS A 22 -11.43 -1.01 -0.06
C LYS A 22 -10.24 -0.10 0.25
N HIS A 23 -10.38 0.68 1.31
CA HIS A 23 -9.42 1.71 1.66
C HIS A 23 -8.18 1.11 2.32
N ILE A 24 -6.99 1.46 1.80
CA ILE A 24 -5.71 1.14 2.43
C ILE A 24 -5.23 2.36 3.21
N PHE A 25 -4.85 3.43 2.53
CA PHE A 25 -4.55 4.72 3.15
C PHE A 25 -4.82 5.88 2.19
N HIS A 26 -4.99 7.07 2.72
CA HIS A 26 -4.90 8.31 1.95
C HIS A 26 -4.43 9.47 2.83
N LYS A 27 -3.95 10.51 2.17
CA LYS A 27 -3.70 11.81 2.80
C LYS A 27 -4.74 12.80 2.31
N GLY A 28 -5.51 13.38 3.24
CA GLY A 28 -6.61 14.27 2.88
C GLY A 28 -7.57 14.56 4.02
N ASN A 29 -8.85 14.62 3.68
CA ASN A 29 -9.97 14.76 4.61
C ASN A 29 -10.58 13.38 4.92
N ASP A 30 -11.59 13.34 5.78
CA ASP A 30 -12.26 12.12 6.24
C ASP A 30 -13.61 11.83 5.56
N ASP A 31 -13.87 12.48 4.42
CA ASP A 31 -15.13 12.34 3.68
C ASP A 31 -15.10 11.12 2.74
N ILE A 32 -15.78 10.06 3.11
CA ILE A 32 -15.95 8.89 2.25
C ILE A 32 -17.22 9.04 1.40
N ASN A 33 -17.09 8.77 0.12
CA ASN A 33 -18.22 8.77 -0.80
C ASN A 33 -19.07 7.50 -0.65
N PHE A 34 -20.29 7.65 -0.13
CA PHE A 34 -21.28 6.58 0.00
C PHE A 34 -22.43 6.69 -1.02
N THR A 35 -22.46 7.74 -1.84
CA THR A 35 -23.60 8.05 -2.71
C THR A 35 -23.41 7.65 -4.15
N GLN A 36 -22.17 7.68 -4.64
CA GLN A 36 -21.85 7.38 -6.03
C GLN A 36 -21.16 6.01 -6.12
N ALA A 37 -21.81 5.07 -6.76
CA ALA A 37 -21.26 3.73 -6.96
C ALA A 37 -20.14 3.71 -8.02
N PRO A 38 -19.06 2.92 -7.84
CA PRO A 38 -18.72 2.16 -6.62
C PRO A 38 -18.34 3.08 -5.46
N THR A 39 -18.86 2.79 -4.27
CA THR A 39 -18.63 3.58 -3.06
C THR A 39 -17.28 3.25 -2.42
N GLY A 40 -16.87 4.03 -1.42
CA GLY A 40 -15.70 3.75 -0.59
C GLY A 40 -14.45 4.57 -0.91
N LEU A 41 -14.48 5.42 -1.93
CA LEU A 41 -13.40 6.39 -2.16
C LEU A 41 -13.54 7.61 -1.24
N ASN A 42 -12.42 8.11 -0.75
CA ASN A 42 -12.40 9.45 -0.19
C ASN A 42 -12.55 10.48 -1.32
N HIS A 43 -13.30 11.53 -1.07
CA HIS A 43 -13.52 12.61 -2.02
C HIS A 43 -13.68 13.95 -1.27
N PRO A 44 -13.11 15.04 -1.77
CA PRO A 44 -12.31 15.17 -2.99
C PRO A 44 -10.80 14.96 -2.79
N ASN A 45 -10.32 14.83 -1.55
CA ASN A 45 -8.91 15.01 -1.23
C ASN A 45 -8.15 13.69 -1.10
N ASN A 46 -7.36 13.37 -2.14
CA ASN A 46 -6.41 12.25 -2.17
C ASN A 46 -5.03 12.73 -2.63
N GLY A 47 -4.12 12.88 -1.70
CA GLY A 47 -2.79 13.34 -2.03
C GLY A 47 -1.64 12.55 -1.37
N PRO A 48 -1.44 11.24 -1.69
CA PRO A 48 -2.20 10.29 -2.51
C PRO A 48 -3.32 9.55 -1.75
N GLY A 49 -4.12 8.78 -2.50
CA GLY A 49 -4.98 7.73 -1.97
C GLY A 49 -4.63 6.37 -2.56
N LEU A 50 -4.63 5.32 -1.75
CA LEU A 50 -4.39 3.94 -2.18
C LEU A 50 -5.56 3.05 -1.75
N TYR A 51 -6.14 2.35 -2.71
CA TYR A 51 -7.33 1.53 -2.56
C TYR A 51 -7.19 0.19 -3.29
N ILE A 52 -7.96 -0.82 -2.86
CA ILE A 52 -8.20 -2.03 -3.65
C ILE A 52 -9.49 -1.83 -4.43
N THR A 53 -9.52 -2.22 -5.70
CA THR A 53 -10.71 -2.08 -6.55
C THR A 53 -11.85 -3.02 -6.12
N PRO A 54 -13.12 -2.72 -6.46
CA PRO A 54 -14.27 -3.42 -5.88
C PRO A 54 -14.27 -4.94 -6.07
N ASN A 55 -13.96 -5.43 -7.27
CA ASN A 55 -14.20 -6.83 -7.65
C ASN A 55 -12.96 -7.52 -8.23
N LYS A 56 -11.80 -6.88 -8.14
CA LYS A 56 -10.53 -7.40 -8.68
C LYS A 56 -9.39 -7.17 -7.70
N ASN A 57 -8.35 -7.98 -7.81
CA ASN A 57 -7.09 -7.80 -7.09
C ASN A 57 -6.21 -6.69 -7.69
N ASN A 58 -6.84 -5.57 -8.05
CA ASN A 58 -6.13 -4.41 -8.58
C ASN A 58 -6.01 -3.34 -7.50
N LEU A 59 -4.88 -2.61 -7.51
CA LEU A 59 -4.73 -1.40 -6.71
C LEU A 59 -5.13 -0.18 -7.54
N LEU A 60 -5.76 0.75 -6.88
CA LEU A 60 -6.05 2.08 -7.41
C LEU A 60 -5.27 3.10 -6.60
N VAL A 61 -4.40 3.85 -7.26
CA VAL A 61 -3.79 5.06 -6.73
C VAL A 61 -4.56 6.25 -7.26
N ILE A 62 -4.97 7.15 -6.36
CA ILE A 62 -5.59 8.42 -6.72
C ILE A 62 -4.63 9.55 -6.34
N MET A 63 -4.49 10.50 -7.25
CA MET A 63 -3.73 11.73 -7.04
C MET A 63 -4.60 12.94 -7.40
N ASN A 64 -4.67 13.92 -6.50
CA ASN A 64 -5.23 15.21 -6.88
C ASN A 64 -4.17 16.04 -7.61
N THR A 65 -4.53 16.58 -8.76
CA THR A 65 -3.73 17.56 -9.49
C THR A 65 -4.52 18.86 -9.65
N PHE A 66 -3.86 19.93 -10.07
CA PHE A 66 -4.54 21.19 -10.36
C PHE A 66 -5.49 21.10 -11.57
N GLU A 67 -5.22 20.15 -12.48
CA GLU A 67 -6.04 19.94 -13.68
C GLU A 67 -7.14 18.90 -13.48
N ASN A 68 -6.87 17.88 -12.64
CA ASN A 68 -7.80 16.79 -12.39
C ASN A 68 -7.79 16.40 -10.90
N ILE A 69 -8.93 16.59 -10.25
CA ILE A 69 -9.07 16.31 -8.83
C ILE A 69 -9.07 14.81 -8.50
N GLU A 70 -9.28 13.95 -9.47
CA GLU A 70 -9.41 12.50 -9.24
C GLU A 70 -8.66 11.73 -10.33
N GLU A 71 -7.35 11.95 -10.43
CA GLU A 71 -6.52 11.23 -11.38
C GLU A 71 -6.23 9.82 -10.89
N LYS A 72 -6.68 8.82 -11.67
CA LYS A 72 -6.69 7.40 -11.31
C LYS A 72 -5.58 6.64 -12.01
N ILE A 73 -4.80 5.92 -11.24
CA ILE A 73 -3.72 5.05 -11.71
C ILE A 73 -4.01 3.63 -11.23
N ILE A 74 -4.21 2.70 -12.16
CA ILE A 74 -4.54 1.32 -11.84
C ILE A 74 -3.30 0.44 -12.00
N VAL A 75 -3.02 -0.35 -10.96
CA VAL A 75 -2.03 -1.43 -10.96
C VAL A 75 -2.80 -2.75 -10.92
N GLU A 76 -2.69 -3.53 -11.97
CA GLU A 76 -3.46 -4.76 -12.13
C GLU A 76 -2.76 -5.96 -11.49
N ASP A 77 -3.57 -6.96 -11.13
CA ASP A 77 -3.14 -8.31 -10.75
C ASP A 77 -2.12 -8.36 -9.61
N VAL A 78 -2.38 -7.63 -8.51
CA VAL A 78 -1.51 -7.73 -7.33
C VAL A 78 -1.69 -9.08 -6.62
N PRO A 79 -0.60 -9.67 -6.10
CA PRO A 79 -0.68 -10.95 -5.42
C PRO A 79 -1.57 -10.91 -4.17
N LEU A 80 -2.36 -11.97 -3.98
CA LEU A 80 -3.11 -12.23 -2.76
C LEU A 80 -2.36 -13.21 -1.85
N ASN A 81 -2.70 -13.21 -0.56
CA ASN A 81 -2.13 -14.11 0.44
C ASN A 81 -0.60 -14.05 0.53
N LYS A 82 -0.04 -12.87 0.24
CA LYS A 82 1.39 -12.57 0.35
C LYS A 82 1.59 -11.14 0.81
N TRP A 83 2.66 -10.90 1.56
CA TRP A 83 3.11 -9.56 1.82
C TRP A 83 3.69 -8.95 0.55
N ILE A 84 3.19 -7.80 0.19
CA ILE A 84 3.74 -6.97 -0.90
C ILE A 84 4.06 -5.57 -0.38
N ASN A 85 5.16 -5.03 -0.84
CA ASN A 85 5.47 -3.63 -0.64
C ASN A 85 4.92 -2.82 -1.80
N VAL A 86 4.17 -1.80 -1.50
CA VAL A 86 3.65 -0.82 -2.48
C VAL A 86 4.32 0.50 -2.20
N MET A 87 4.99 1.06 -3.20
CA MET A 87 5.54 2.41 -3.12
C MET A 87 4.93 3.29 -4.20
N ILE A 88 4.60 4.52 -3.81
CA ILE A 88 4.13 5.59 -4.70
C ILE A 88 5.20 6.67 -4.66
N ARG A 89 6.00 6.76 -5.71
CA ARG A 89 7.03 7.77 -5.87
C ARG A 89 6.56 8.82 -6.86
N VAL A 90 6.56 10.05 -6.43
CA VAL A 90 6.20 11.19 -7.27
C VAL A 90 7.44 12.04 -7.49
N GLU A 91 7.63 12.42 -8.73
CA GLU A 91 8.71 13.32 -9.16
C GLU A 91 8.14 14.28 -10.21
N ASN A 92 7.89 15.52 -9.79
CA ASN A 92 7.17 16.52 -10.56
C ASN A 92 5.76 16.05 -10.96
N THR A 93 5.54 15.72 -12.23
CA THR A 93 4.29 15.21 -12.79
C THR A 93 4.30 13.69 -13.02
N THR A 94 5.44 13.04 -12.81
CA THR A 94 5.56 11.59 -13.01
C THR A 94 5.26 10.86 -11.71
N VAL A 95 4.36 9.88 -11.77
CA VAL A 95 4.07 8.94 -10.68
C VAL A 95 4.56 7.55 -11.05
N ASP A 96 5.49 7.02 -10.27
CA ASP A 96 5.95 5.65 -10.36
C ASP A 96 5.34 4.82 -9.22
N VAL A 97 4.65 3.75 -9.56
CA VAL A 97 4.17 2.77 -8.59
C VAL A 97 5.04 1.53 -8.66
N TYR A 98 5.64 1.19 -7.52
CA TYR A 98 6.49 0.02 -7.36
C TYR A 98 5.74 -1.06 -6.58
N ILE A 99 5.90 -2.30 -7.01
CA ILE A 99 5.53 -3.50 -6.26
C ILE A 99 6.80 -4.28 -5.97
N ASN A 100 7.10 -4.49 -4.70
CA ASN A 100 8.32 -5.19 -4.26
C ASN A 100 9.62 -4.66 -4.90
N GLY A 101 9.74 -3.33 -5.00
CA GLY A 101 10.92 -2.66 -5.55
C GLY A 101 11.00 -2.62 -7.09
N THR A 102 10.02 -3.18 -7.78
CA THR A 102 9.95 -3.14 -9.25
C THR A 102 8.91 -2.14 -9.71
N ILE A 103 9.25 -1.27 -10.66
CA ILE A 103 8.29 -0.35 -11.28
C ILE A 103 7.24 -1.18 -12.02
N THR A 104 6.01 -1.15 -11.54
CA THR A 104 4.88 -1.86 -12.15
C THR A 104 4.05 -0.92 -13.01
N LYS A 105 3.96 0.35 -12.62
CA LYS A 105 3.23 1.37 -13.38
C LYS A 105 3.98 2.70 -13.33
N ARG A 106 4.11 3.32 -14.48
CA ARG A 106 4.52 4.72 -14.63
C ARG A 106 3.37 5.49 -15.25
N HIS A 107 3.04 6.63 -14.67
CA HIS A 107 1.96 7.48 -15.13
C HIS A 107 2.41 8.94 -15.11
N GLU A 108 2.15 9.64 -16.20
CA GLU A 108 2.33 11.09 -16.28
C GLU A 108 1.02 11.76 -15.93
N LEU A 109 1.03 12.56 -14.87
CA LEU A 109 -0.14 13.29 -14.40
C LEU A 109 -0.51 14.39 -15.38
N SER A 110 -1.80 14.68 -15.48
CA SER A 110 -2.33 15.79 -16.32
C SER A 110 -1.86 17.17 -15.87
N GLY A 111 -1.45 17.29 -14.60
CA GLY A 111 -0.96 18.53 -14.02
C GLY A 111 -0.12 18.30 -12.78
N VAL A 112 0.37 19.38 -12.20
CA VAL A 112 1.17 19.33 -10.97
C VAL A 112 0.32 18.78 -9.82
N PRO A 113 0.84 17.85 -9.00
CA PRO A 113 0.16 17.37 -7.81
C PRO A 113 -0.24 18.50 -6.87
N PHE A 114 -1.48 18.47 -6.42
CA PHE A 114 -1.98 19.44 -5.45
C PHE A 114 -1.39 19.14 -4.08
N GLN A 115 -0.76 20.12 -3.44
CA GLN A 115 -0.20 19.97 -2.10
C GLN A 115 -1.32 19.81 -1.08
N ASN A 116 -1.35 18.68 -0.40
CA ASN A 116 -2.38 18.35 0.56
C ASN A 116 -1.86 18.51 1.99
N TYR A 117 -2.54 19.35 2.77
CA TYR A 117 -2.22 19.62 4.18
C TYR A 117 -3.07 18.79 5.16
N GLY A 118 -3.94 17.91 4.65
CA GLY A 118 -4.79 17.06 5.46
C GLY A 118 -4.03 15.97 6.23
N ASN A 119 -4.76 15.24 7.04
CA ASN A 119 -4.24 14.13 7.81
C ASN A 119 -3.99 12.89 6.95
N VAL A 120 -3.29 11.93 7.53
CA VAL A 120 -3.14 10.59 6.96
C VAL A 120 -4.13 9.66 7.66
N TYR A 121 -4.94 8.98 6.86
CA TYR A 121 -5.93 8.03 7.32
C TYR A 121 -5.58 6.64 6.81
N MET A 122 -5.78 5.63 7.66
CA MET A 122 -5.57 4.22 7.30
C MET A 122 -6.82 3.40 7.59
N SER A 123 -7.10 2.43 6.72
CA SER A 123 -8.17 1.44 6.89
C SER A 123 -9.54 2.04 7.24
N MET A 124 -9.88 3.19 6.66
CA MET A 124 -11.19 3.81 6.84
C MET A 124 -12.30 2.96 6.22
N ASN A 125 -13.53 3.19 6.65
CA ASN A 125 -14.72 2.53 6.13
C ASN A 125 -14.62 0.99 6.13
N GLY A 126 -14.07 0.42 7.20
CA GLY A 126 -13.86 -1.01 7.34
C GLY A 126 -12.59 -1.54 6.64
N GLY A 127 -11.88 -0.70 5.89
CA GLY A 127 -10.62 -1.05 5.25
C GLY A 127 -10.75 -2.21 4.26
N PHE A 128 -9.92 -3.22 4.43
CA PHE A 128 -9.90 -4.45 3.62
C PHE A 128 -9.59 -5.67 4.51
N SER A 129 -9.88 -6.86 4.03
CA SER A 129 -9.47 -8.09 4.72
C SER A 129 -7.98 -8.32 4.53
N GLY A 130 -7.21 -8.20 5.63
CA GLY A 130 -5.77 -8.35 5.57
C GLY A 130 -5.03 -7.53 6.61
N TYR A 131 -3.78 -7.20 6.30
CA TYR A 131 -2.86 -6.52 7.21
C TYR A 131 -2.09 -5.41 6.50
N THR A 132 -1.73 -4.39 7.27
CA THR A 132 -0.81 -3.33 6.84
C THR A 132 0.38 -3.27 7.77
N SER A 133 1.53 -2.87 7.26
CA SER A 133 2.76 -2.67 8.04
C SER A 133 3.59 -1.55 7.44
N ASN A 134 4.29 -0.82 8.31
CA ASN A 134 5.30 0.19 7.93
C ASN A 134 4.80 1.17 6.86
N LEU A 135 3.79 1.99 7.19
CA LEU A 135 3.47 3.15 6.37
C LEU A 135 4.53 4.24 6.61
N TRP A 136 5.28 4.57 5.57
CA TRP A 136 6.38 5.52 5.60
C TRP A 136 6.21 6.61 4.56
N TYR A 137 6.71 7.79 4.88
CA TYR A 137 6.74 8.95 4.01
C TYR A 137 8.13 9.56 3.96
N TRP A 138 8.57 9.93 2.77
CA TRP A 138 9.77 10.73 2.52
C TRP A 138 9.37 11.93 1.66
N ASP A 139 9.91 13.07 1.99
CA ASP A 139 9.69 14.35 1.30
C ASP A 139 10.57 14.52 0.04
N TYR A 140 11.06 13.41 -0.49
CA TYR A 140 11.86 13.32 -1.71
C TYR A 140 11.61 12.02 -2.46
N GLY A 141 12.03 11.98 -3.74
CA GLY A 141 12.00 10.78 -4.56
C GLY A 141 13.08 9.77 -4.14
N LEU A 142 12.68 8.58 -3.67
CA LEU A 142 13.63 7.54 -3.28
C LEU A 142 14.42 7.01 -4.48
N GLY A 143 15.74 6.88 -4.31
CA GLY A 143 16.59 6.18 -5.27
C GLY A 143 16.47 4.66 -5.19
N THR A 144 16.84 3.98 -6.26
CA THR A 144 16.70 2.52 -6.42
C THR A 144 17.33 1.71 -5.28
N SER A 145 18.51 2.10 -4.81
CA SER A 145 19.20 1.40 -3.72
C SER A 145 18.44 1.48 -2.40
N HIS A 146 17.82 2.63 -2.12
CA HIS A 146 17.00 2.80 -0.92
C HIS A 146 15.70 2.04 -1.01
N ILE A 147 15.03 2.06 -2.18
CA ILE A 147 13.85 1.24 -2.47
C ILE A 147 14.16 -0.23 -2.21
N GLN A 148 15.27 -0.74 -2.76
CA GLN A 148 15.68 -2.13 -2.57
C GLN A 148 15.96 -2.45 -1.09
N SER A 149 16.60 -1.55 -0.35
CA SER A 149 16.86 -1.73 1.08
C SER A 149 15.57 -1.88 1.89
N ILE A 150 14.52 -1.10 1.58
CA ILE A 150 13.21 -1.20 2.25
C ILE A 150 12.56 -2.55 1.94
N VAL A 151 12.64 -2.99 0.70
CA VAL A 151 12.08 -4.30 0.30
C VAL A 151 12.84 -5.45 0.98
N ASP A 152 14.15 -5.36 1.09
CA ASP A 152 14.99 -6.37 1.74
C ASP A 152 14.73 -6.47 3.26
N GLN A 153 14.37 -5.36 3.90
CA GLN A 153 13.98 -5.34 5.33
C GLN A 153 12.68 -6.10 5.57
N GLY A 154 11.76 -6.08 4.61
CA GLY A 154 10.45 -6.72 4.74
C GLY A 154 9.48 -5.98 5.67
N PRO A 155 8.27 -6.54 5.86
CA PRO A 155 7.26 -5.99 6.75
C PRO A 155 7.62 -6.20 8.21
N ASN A 156 7.21 -5.27 9.08
CA ASN A 156 7.24 -5.49 10.52
C ASN A 156 6.09 -6.44 10.90
N MET A 157 6.44 -7.60 11.42
CA MET A 157 5.49 -8.64 11.82
C MET A 157 5.06 -8.55 13.28
N THR A 158 5.60 -7.58 14.03
CA THR A 158 5.25 -7.40 15.44
C THR A 158 3.96 -6.59 15.54
N MET A 159 2.91 -7.17 16.08
CA MET A 159 1.66 -6.46 16.33
C MET A 159 1.78 -5.62 17.61
N VAL A 160 1.43 -4.35 17.52
CA VAL A 160 1.39 -3.46 18.69
C VAL A 160 0.18 -3.82 19.56
N GLY A 161 0.44 -4.24 20.80
CA GLY A 161 -0.61 -4.50 21.80
C GLY A 161 -1.16 -5.93 21.83
N SER A 162 -0.67 -6.86 21.02
CA SER A 162 -0.99 -8.28 21.16
C SER A 162 0.26 -9.08 21.55
N ASN A 163 0.14 -9.91 22.59
CA ASN A 163 1.14 -10.92 22.91
C ASN A 163 1.12 -12.11 21.93
N MET A 164 0.39 -11.99 20.84
CA MET A 164 0.28 -13.01 19.82
C MET A 164 1.28 -12.74 18.71
N THR A 165 2.37 -13.43 18.72
CA THR A 165 3.21 -13.66 17.54
C THR A 165 2.41 -14.57 16.60
N GLU A 166 1.51 -14.02 15.81
CA GLU A 166 0.97 -14.79 14.69
C GLU A 166 2.09 -14.98 13.67
N SER A 167 2.42 -16.24 13.40
CA SER A 167 3.34 -16.60 12.32
C SER A 167 2.67 -16.42 10.97
N LYS A 168 2.43 -15.17 10.57
CA LYS A 168 1.94 -14.87 9.22
C LYS A 168 3.04 -15.14 8.21
N PRO A 169 2.69 -15.66 7.03
CA PRO A 169 3.68 -15.88 6.00
C PRO A 169 4.38 -14.57 5.62
N ARG A 170 5.68 -14.60 5.61
CA ARG A 170 6.50 -13.47 5.16
C ARG A 170 6.30 -13.25 3.67
N TYR A 171 6.61 -12.05 3.17
CA TYR A 171 6.56 -11.81 1.74
C TYR A 171 7.49 -12.79 0.99
N PHE A 172 7.09 -13.14 -0.22
CA PHE A 172 7.83 -14.13 -1.01
C PHE A 172 9.09 -13.50 -1.62
N SER A 173 10.27 -13.91 -1.12
CA SER A 173 11.56 -13.64 -1.74
C SER A 173 12.39 -14.92 -1.77
N LEU A 174 13.37 -15.00 -2.66
CA LEU A 174 14.31 -16.12 -2.67
C LEU A 174 15.04 -16.26 -1.34
N ARG A 175 15.32 -15.15 -0.66
CA ARG A 175 15.94 -15.12 0.67
C ARG A 175 15.03 -15.75 1.74
N TRP A 176 13.72 -15.57 1.65
CA TRP A 176 12.75 -16.23 2.53
C TRP A 176 12.75 -17.75 2.34
N PHE A 177 12.83 -18.21 1.09
CA PHE A 177 12.84 -19.63 0.79
C PHE A 177 14.04 -20.35 1.43
N PHE A 178 15.22 -19.71 1.45
CA PHE A 178 16.44 -20.29 2.02
C PHE A 178 16.57 -20.04 3.54
N ALA A 179 16.00 -18.96 4.10
CA ALA A 179 16.09 -18.68 5.54
C ALA A 179 15.16 -19.57 6.37
N ASN A 180 14.07 -20.07 5.79
CA ASN A 180 13.08 -20.87 6.53
C ASN A 180 13.48 -22.34 6.71
N THR A 181 14.57 -22.78 6.09
CA THR A 181 15.08 -24.17 6.27
C THR A 181 16.01 -24.33 7.47
N GLY A 182 16.42 -23.22 8.12
CA GLY A 182 17.39 -23.24 9.23
C GLY A 182 16.84 -22.97 10.63
N SER A 183 15.60 -22.47 10.78
CA SER A 183 15.10 -21.97 12.07
C SER A 183 14.08 -22.85 12.78
N GLN A 184 13.84 -24.07 12.31
CA GLN A 184 12.92 -24.99 12.99
C GLN A 184 13.58 -25.94 14.01
N GLN A 185 14.89 -25.85 14.22
CA GLN A 185 15.59 -26.80 15.14
C GLN A 185 15.78 -26.32 16.57
N ASP A 186 15.53 -25.02 16.87
CA ASP A 186 15.82 -24.50 18.22
C ASP A 186 14.58 -24.26 19.10
N ALA A 187 13.39 -24.71 18.71
CA ALA A 187 12.16 -24.51 19.49
C ALA A 187 11.76 -25.70 20.39
N TYR A 188 12.53 -26.80 20.40
CA TYR A 188 12.29 -27.93 21.29
C TYR A 188 13.58 -28.36 22.00
N GLY A 189 13.92 -27.65 23.06
CA GLY A 189 15.03 -28.04 23.93
C GLY A 189 15.15 -27.13 25.13
N GLY A 190 14.33 -27.40 26.17
CA GLY A 190 14.46 -26.73 27.44
C GLY A 190 13.37 -27.20 28.42
N ILE A 191 13.67 -28.20 29.18
CA ILE A 191 12.98 -28.70 30.38
C ILE A 191 12.84 -27.59 31.40
#